data_8a76738acf460075aded457c537c271b
#
_entry.id   8a76738acf460075aded457c537c271b
#
_cell.length_a   1.000
_cell.length_b   1.000
_cell.length_c   1.000
_cell.angle_alpha   90.00
_cell.angle_beta   90.00
_cell.angle_gamma   90.00
#
_symmetry.space_group_name_H-M   'P 1'
#
loop_
_entity.id
_entity.type
_entity.pdbx_description
1 polymer ?
#
loop_
_entity_poly.entity_id
_entity_poly.type
_entity_poly.pdbx_seq_one_letter_code
_entity_poly.pdbx_strand_id
1 'polypeptide(L)'
;MNKRRILTFVMVVVLVGGLAAACAAPAPAPAPAPAPAPAPAPAQPAEVFEWEYQTLHPVGSATYAGFHLKLADLVKEMSGGRLILRVHPGNEIVPVYEQTEAVRDGVLDMAHSDLGAEMALVGKSALLLGASGYPAGTTCDEDFSWFYLGDGMDYASQVFEDYGLVIGCLPEGQEVFCYSHKPLATAADWDGVKMRTIGLWAEVLGTFGASVVTISGGEVYQSAEKGVIDAFEYAGPTVNWPMGFHEIMDYMGLPGIHSPGATHTIKVNRQSWSNLPADLQQILVVAIESLGNEFRTSLLINDSASLELYRDYGTNIFYVSDDFQAEIAKRTKEITLQYAADDPLFNEIWENKKAFVKTYKGGKTATTLNYSIYD
;
A
#
# COMPACT_ATOMS: atom_id res chain seq x y z
N MET A 1 -30.26 8.12 -42.00
CA MET A 1 -31.00 9.04 -42.90
C MET A 1 -31.15 10.38 -42.23
N ASN A 2 -30.88 11.47 -43.00
CA ASN A 2 -30.97 12.91 -42.71
C ASN A 2 -29.81 13.52 -41.89
N LYS A 3 -28.82 14.06 -42.51
CA LYS A 3 -28.57 15.21 -43.43
C LYS A 3 -28.86 16.58 -42.82
N ARG A 4 -27.78 17.34 -42.63
CA ARG A 4 -27.55 18.78 -42.90
C ARG A 4 -28.27 19.84 -42.08
N ARG A 5 -27.49 20.79 -41.54
CA ARG A 5 -27.57 22.20 -41.95
C ARG A 5 -26.34 23.00 -41.51
N ILE A 6 -25.56 23.41 -42.51
CA ILE A 6 -24.56 24.47 -42.50
C ILE A 6 -25.32 25.78 -42.64
N LEU A 7 -25.03 26.77 -41.82
CA LEU A 7 -25.51 28.15 -42.05
C LEU A 7 -24.33 29.09 -42.18
N THR A 8 -24.17 29.56 -43.43
CA THR A 8 -23.20 30.57 -43.85
C THR A 8 -23.81 31.94 -43.58
N PHE A 9 -23.11 32.86 -42.90
CA PHE A 9 -23.48 34.28 -42.82
C PHE A 9 -22.68 35.07 -43.80
N VAL A 10 -23.35 35.71 -44.75
CA VAL A 10 -22.79 36.66 -45.74
C VAL A 10 -22.92 38.08 -45.18
N MET A 11 -21.83 38.80 -45.16
CA MET A 11 -21.73 40.19 -44.70
C MET A 11 -21.98 41.10 -45.93
N VAL A 12 -23.02 41.92 -45.85
CA VAL A 12 -23.31 42.97 -46.85
C VAL A 12 -22.74 44.30 -46.35
N VAL A 13 -21.83 44.88 -47.09
CA VAL A 13 -21.31 46.25 -46.90
C VAL A 13 -22.14 47.20 -47.75
N VAL A 14 -22.78 48.19 -47.11
CA VAL A 14 -23.41 49.32 -47.83
C VAL A 14 -22.61 50.57 -47.52
N LEU A 15 -21.98 51.12 -48.55
CA LEU A 15 -21.33 52.44 -48.57
C LEU A 15 -22.41 53.52 -48.84
N VAL A 16 -22.56 54.49 -47.94
CA VAL A 16 -23.24 55.77 -48.23
C VAL A 16 -22.30 56.89 -47.91
N GLY A 17 -21.87 57.57 -48.91
CA GLY A 17 -21.09 58.82 -48.85
C GLY A 17 -21.96 59.98 -48.55
N GLY A 18 -21.54 60.85 -47.60
CA GLY A 18 -22.14 62.13 -47.31
C GLY A 18 -21.07 63.10 -46.86
N LEU A 19 -20.68 64.07 -47.74
CA LEU A 19 -19.88 65.23 -47.37
C LEU A 19 -20.68 66.19 -46.50
N ALA A 20 -20.15 66.50 -45.28
CA ALA A 20 -20.53 67.68 -44.57
C ALA A 20 -19.25 68.31 -43.94
N ALA A 21 -18.87 69.49 -44.48
CA ALA A 21 -17.83 70.32 -43.92
C ALA A 21 -18.34 70.92 -42.60
N ALA A 22 -17.67 70.67 -41.49
CA ALA A 22 -17.90 71.37 -40.21
C ALA A 22 -16.57 71.72 -39.55
N CYS A 23 -16.52 72.94 -39.04
CA CYS A 23 -15.42 73.63 -38.42
C CYS A 23 -14.62 72.80 -37.42
N ALA A 24 -13.30 72.75 -37.57
CA ALA A 24 -12.40 72.12 -36.67
C ALA A 24 -12.28 72.89 -35.35
N ALA A 25 -12.74 72.30 -34.25
CA ALA A 25 -12.32 72.66 -32.93
C ALA A 25 -10.99 71.97 -32.60
N PRO A 26 -10.10 72.59 -31.82
CA PRO A 26 -8.80 71.98 -31.52
C PRO A 26 -8.99 70.69 -30.73
N ALA A 27 -8.28 69.62 -31.16
CA ALA A 27 -8.31 68.33 -30.51
C ALA A 27 -7.90 68.43 -29.03
N PRO A 28 -8.61 67.79 -28.09
CA PRO A 28 -8.19 67.72 -26.70
C PRO A 28 -6.83 66.99 -26.62
N ALA A 29 -5.96 67.48 -25.77
CA ALA A 29 -4.65 66.91 -25.49
C ALA A 29 -4.81 65.42 -25.15
N PRO A 30 -3.92 64.48 -25.62
CA PRO A 30 -3.99 63.10 -25.24
C PRO A 30 -3.92 62.91 -23.73
N ALA A 31 -4.84 62.13 -23.20
CA ALA A 31 -4.84 61.79 -21.78
C ALA A 31 -3.49 61.15 -21.41
N PRO A 32 -2.94 61.47 -20.22
CA PRO A 32 -1.69 60.88 -19.79
C PRO A 32 -1.83 59.34 -19.80
N ALA A 33 -0.81 58.63 -20.33
CA ALA A 33 -0.76 57.17 -20.30
C ALA A 33 -0.95 56.68 -18.87
N PRO A 34 -1.73 55.59 -18.67
CA PRO A 34 -1.87 55.01 -17.35
C PRO A 34 -0.50 54.65 -16.79
N ALA A 35 -0.26 55.01 -15.53
CA ALA A 35 0.98 54.65 -14.84
C ALA A 35 1.20 53.11 -14.95
N PRO A 36 2.43 52.64 -15.16
CA PRO A 36 2.73 51.19 -15.16
C PRO A 36 2.17 50.58 -13.88
N ALA A 37 1.49 49.45 -14.00
CA ALA A 37 1.03 48.67 -12.85
C ALA A 37 2.25 48.37 -11.95
N PRO A 38 2.12 48.42 -10.62
CA PRO A 38 3.20 48.08 -9.71
C PRO A 38 3.71 46.68 -10.08
N ALA A 39 5.04 46.50 -10.14
CA ALA A 39 5.64 45.17 -10.33
C ALA A 39 5.11 44.22 -9.24
N PRO A 40 4.81 42.95 -9.57
CA PRO A 40 4.41 41.97 -8.56
C PRO A 40 5.45 41.97 -7.43
N ALA A 41 4.97 42.00 -6.19
CA ALA A 41 5.86 41.85 -5.03
C ALA A 41 6.64 40.56 -5.17
N PRO A 42 7.92 40.51 -4.76
CA PRO A 42 8.68 39.26 -4.76
C PRO A 42 7.87 38.19 -4.05
N ALA A 43 7.66 37.04 -4.69
CA ALA A 43 7.01 35.93 -4.08
C ALA A 43 7.79 35.57 -2.81
N GLN A 44 7.11 35.49 -1.64
CA GLN A 44 7.75 34.95 -0.46
C GLN A 44 8.25 33.55 -0.72
N PRO A 45 9.42 33.16 -0.19
CA PRO A 45 9.87 31.77 -0.29
C PRO A 45 8.73 30.85 0.17
N ALA A 46 8.42 29.85 -0.64
CA ALA A 46 7.41 28.86 -0.27
C ALA A 46 7.88 28.12 0.99
N GLU A 47 7.00 27.95 1.95
CA GLU A 47 7.27 27.18 3.16
C GLU A 47 7.59 25.74 2.80
N VAL A 48 8.64 25.18 3.41
CA VAL A 48 9.10 23.81 3.20
C VAL A 48 8.82 23.00 4.44
N PHE A 49 8.18 21.85 4.25
CA PHE A 49 7.88 20.87 5.28
C PHE A 49 8.83 19.69 5.11
N GLU A 50 9.56 19.34 6.15
CA GLU A 50 10.45 18.18 6.16
C GLU A 50 9.91 17.18 7.18
N TRP A 51 9.59 15.95 6.74
CA TRP A 51 8.99 14.92 7.56
C TRP A 51 9.92 13.74 7.76
N GLU A 52 10.04 13.24 9.00
CA GLU A 52 10.72 12.00 9.33
C GLU A 52 9.77 10.83 9.05
N TYR A 53 10.12 10.03 8.05
CA TYR A 53 9.33 8.89 7.58
C TYR A 53 10.09 7.58 7.77
N GLN A 54 9.69 6.74 8.73
CA GLN A 54 10.28 5.42 8.90
C GLN A 54 9.38 4.33 8.31
N THR A 55 9.97 3.42 7.55
CA THR A 55 9.32 2.21 7.02
C THR A 55 9.70 0.99 7.87
N LEU A 56 8.91 -0.09 7.77
CA LEU A 56 9.29 -1.37 8.39
C LEU A 56 10.40 -2.10 7.61
N HIS A 57 10.64 -1.72 6.36
CA HIS A 57 11.57 -2.41 5.48
C HIS A 57 13.04 -2.03 5.71
N PRO A 58 13.98 -2.99 5.72
CA PRO A 58 15.41 -2.72 5.72
C PRO A 58 15.89 -2.20 4.36
N VAL A 59 17.07 -1.57 4.33
CA VAL A 59 17.72 -1.00 3.12
C VAL A 59 17.80 -2.00 1.96
N GLY A 60 18.02 -3.29 2.23
CA GLY A 60 18.16 -4.33 1.19
C GLY A 60 16.83 -4.77 0.55
N SER A 61 15.69 -4.40 1.13
CA SER A 61 14.38 -4.78 0.60
C SER A 61 14.06 -4.09 -0.73
N ALA A 62 13.49 -4.83 -1.68
CA ALA A 62 13.00 -4.27 -2.94
C ALA A 62 11.90 -3.22 -2.71
N THR A 63 11.09 -3.34 -1.67
CA THR A 63 10.05 -2.38 -1.29
C THR A 63 10.66 -1.07 -0.82
N TYR A 64 11.77 -1.11 -0.07
CA TYR A 64 12.45 0.11 0.40
C TYR A 64 12.83 1.02 -0.77
N ALA A 65 13.52 0.49 -1.77
CA ALA A 65 13.93 1.26 -2.94
C ALA A 65 12.78 1.47 -3.95
N GLY A 66 11.96 0.44 -4.17
CA GLY A 66 10.94 0.43 -5.20
C GLY A 66 9.68 1.24 -4.88
N PHE A 67 9.38 1.42 -3.60
CA PHE A 67 8.24 2.24 -3.18
C PHE A 67 8.68 3.45 -2.34
N HIS A 68 9.35 3.25 -1.19
CA HIS A 68 9.53 4.32 -0.21
C HIS A 68 10.44 5.45 -0.69
N LEU A 69 11.57 5.14 -1.32
CA LEU A 69 12.45 6.17 -1.90
C LEU A 69 11.79 6.85 -3.11
N LYS A 70 11.10 6.09 -3.96
CA LYS A 70 10.35 6.66 -5.09
C LYS A 70 9.20 7.56 -4.62
N LEU A 71 8.53 7.22 -3.52
CA LEU A 71 7.48 8.06 -2.93
C LEU A 71 8.06 9.41 -2.50
N ALA A 72 9.22 9.41 -1.84
CA ALA A 72 9.88 10.65 -1.42
C ALA A 72 10.26 11.52 -2.62
N ASP A 73 10.83 10.92 -3.68
CA ASP A 73 11.18 11.65 -4.90
C ASP A 73 9.94 12.20 -5.60
N LEU A 74 8.89 11.39 -5.75
CA LEU A 74 7.64 11.80 -6.39
C LEU A 74 6.95 12.93 -5.64
N VAL A 75 6.84 12.83 -4.32
CA VAL A 75 6.24 13.87 -3.46
C VAL A 75 7.05 15.17 -3.54
N LYS A 76 8.38 15.08 -3.51
CA LYS A 76 9.25 16.24 -3.67
C LYS A 76 9.06 16.92 -5.03
N GLU A 77 8.98 16.14 -6.11
CA GLU A 77 8.76 16.66 -7.46
C GLU A 77 7.37 17.30 -7.59
N MET A 78 6.31 16.60 -7.22
CA MET A 78 4.92 17.08 -7.31
C MET A 78 4.67 18.33 -6.45
N SER A 79 5.32 18.43 -5.30
CA SER A 79 5.20 19.59 -4.39
C SER A 79 6.07 20.79 -4.79
N GLY A 80 6.92 20.63 -5.82
CA GLY A 80 7.95 21.64 -6.16
C GLY A 80 8.98 21.82 -5.04
N GLY A 81 9.27 20.76 -4.27
CA GLY A 81 10.20 20.76 -3.15
C GLY A 81 9.63 21.32 -1.84
N ARG A 82 8.32 21.56 -1.76
CA ARG A 82 7.66 22.07 -0.55
C ARG A 82 7.41 21.00 0.50
N LEU A 83 7.33 19.72 0.13
CA LEU A 83 7.26 18.59 1.06
C LEU A 83 8.42 17.63 0.76
N ILE A 84 9.21 17.35 1.78
CA ILE A 84 10.39 16.48 1.71
C ILE A 84 10.18 15.37 2.75
N LEU A 85 10.14 14.12 2.28
CA LEU A 85 10.10 12.95 3.13
C LEU A 85 11.54 12.45 3.34
N ARG A 86 12.02 12.44 4.56
CA ARG A 86 13.28 11.82 4.97
C ARG A 86 13.00 10.37 5.31
N VAL A 87 13.32 9.48 4.36
CA VAL A 87 12.99 8.06 4.48
C VAL A 87 14.06 7.33 5.29
N HIS A 88 13.63 6.69 6.38
CA HIS A 88 14.45 5.87 7.26
C HIS A 88 14.07 4.38 7.11
N PRO A 89 15.05 3.49 6.98
CA PRO A 89 14.77 2.06 7.02
C PRO A 89 14.29 1.63 8.41
N GLY A 90 13.69 0.45 8.48
CA GLY A 90 13.22 -0.09 9.75
C GLY A 90 14.31 -0.19 10.81
N ASN A 91 13.97 0.15 12.05
CA ASN A 91 14.84 0.19 13.23
C ASN A 91 15.90 1.31 13.25
N GLU A 92 15.85 2.31 12.37
CA GLU A 92 16.84 3.39 12.38
C GLU A 92 16.53 4.44 13.44
N ILE A 93 15.28 4.93 13.54
CA ILE A 93 14.88 5.92 14.53
C ILE A 93 14.31 5.23 15.77
N VAL A 94 13.33 4.33 15.58
CA VAL A 94 12.71 3.52 16.62
C VAL A 94 12.61 2.07 16.17
N PRO A 95 12.46 1.09 17.10
CA PRO A 95 12.12 -0.29 16.73
C PRO A 95 10.86 -0.33 15.86
N VAL A 96 10.83 -1.20 14.85
CA VAL A 96 9.70 -1.23 13.86
C VAL A 96 8.34 -1.46 14.51
N TYR A 97 8.28 -2.18 15.62
CA TYR A 97 7.02 -2.42 16.34
C TYR A 97 6.59 -1.28 17.28
N GLU A 98 7.41 -0.21 17.38
CA GLU A 98 7.12 1.01 18.14
C GLU A 98 6.80 2.21 17.23
N GLN A 99 6.81 2.04 15.89
CA GLN A 99 6.61 3.11 14.93
C GLN A 99 5.26 3.82 15.06
N THR A 100 4.20 3.06 15.35
CA THR A 100 2.84 3.62 15.49
C THR A 100 2.73 4.50 16.73
N GLU A 101 3.39 4.11 17.83
CA GLU A 101 3.48 4.95 19.02
C GLU A 101 4.37 6.17 18.79
N ALA A 102 5.47 6.01 18.04
CA ALA A 102 6.34 7.12 17.65
C ALA A 102 5.61 8.14 16.76
N VAL A 103 4.70 7.71 15.89
CA VAL A 103 3.80 8.60 15.13
C VAL A 103 2.84 9.33 16.07
N ARG A 104 2.20 8.63 17.01
CA ARG A 104 1.32 9.26 18.02
C ARG A 104 2.05 10.37 18.78
N ASP A 105 3.26 10.07 19.22
CA ASP A 105 4.04 10.94 20.11
C ASP A 105 4.82 12.03 19.34
N GLY A 106 4.75 12.07 18.02
CA GLY A 106 5.39 13.08 17.16
C GLY A 106 6.91 12.92 17.03
N VAL A 107 7.45 11.74 17.34
CA VAL A 107 8.84 11.37 17.06
C VAL A 107 9.02 11.09 15.56
N LEU A 108 8.00 10.52 14.94
CA LEU A 108 7.88 10.36 13.49
C LEU A 108 6.69 11.17 12.98
N ASP A 109 6.86 11.83 11.85
CA ASP A 109 5.75 12.48 11.14
C ASP A 109 4.92 11.45 10.38
N MET A 110 5.57 10.40 9.87
CA MET A 110 4.96 9.37 9.04
C MET A 110 5.60 8.01 9.29
N ALA A 111 4.79 6.96 9.27
CA ALA A 111 5.29 5.58 9.34
C ALA A 111 4.52 4.66 8.39
N HIS A 112 5.22 3.63 7.92
CA HIS A 112 4.67 2.50 7.19
C HIS A 112 4.83 1.24 8.05
N SER A 113 3.73 0.55 8.33
CA SER A 113 3.73 -0.55 9.29
C SER A 113 2.78 -1.69 8.92
N ASP A 114 3.12 -2.88 9.42
CA ASP A 114 2.35 -4.10 9.24
C ASP A 114 1.23 -4.24 10.27
N LEU A 115 0.04 -4.52 9.81
CA LEU A 115 -1.17 -4.62 10.62
C LEU A 115 -1.21 -5.86 11.50
N GLY A 116 -0.60 -6.97 11.06
CA GLY A 116 -0.52 -8.18 11.84
C GLY A 116 0.33 -8.02 13.10
N ALA A 117 1.41 -7.22 13.00
CA ALA A 117 2.25 -6.88 14.14
C ALA A 117 1.58 -5.90 15.12
N GLU A 118 0.67 -5.05 14.63
CA GLU A 118 0.01 -4.00 15.41
C GLU A 118 -1.22 -4.48 16.19
N MET A 119 -1.70 -5.71 15.97
CA MET A 119 -2.89 -6.21 16.66
C MET A 119 -2.75 -6.22 18.19
N ALA A 120 -1.54 -6.33 18.72
CA ALA A 120 -1.29 -6.24 20.15
C ALA A 120 -1.48 -4.83 20.70
N LEU A 121 -1.29 -3.80 19.88
CA LEU A 121 -1.38 -2.39 20.22
C LEU A 121 -2.82 -1.86 20.08
N VAL A 122 -3.44 -2.09 18.91
CA VAL A 122 -4.73 -1.49 18.54
C VAL A 122 -5.90 -2.49 18.52
N GLY A 123 -5.67 -3.72 18.94
CA GLY A 123 -6.68 -4.77 18.97
C GLY A 123 -6.73 -5.60 17.67
N LYS A 124 -7.49 -6.70 17.76
CA LYS A 124 -7.58 -7.72 16.70
C LYS A 124 -8.23 -7.21 15.41
N SER A 125 -8.99 -6.13 15.48
CA SER A 125 -9.61 -5.48 14.32
C SER A 125 -8.58 -5.01 13.28
N ALA A 126 -7.33 -4.73 13.69
CA ALA A 126 -6.24 -4.42 12.75
C ALA A 126 -6.00 -5.53 11.72
N LEU A 127 -6.16 -6.80 12.08
CA LEU A 127 -6.01 -7.95 11.18
C LEU A 127 -6.92 -7.89 9.96
N LEU A 128 -8.10 -7.28 10.09
CA LEU A 128 -9.06 -7.16 8.99
C LEU A 128 -8.76 -6.01 8.04
N LEU A 129 -7.89 -5.09 8.42
CA LEU A 129 -7.49 -3.95 7.58
C LEU A 129 -6.45 -4.34 6.52
N GLY A 130 -5.78 -5.48 6.68
CA GLY A 130 -4.85 -6.04 5.71
C GLY A 130 -4.89 -7.55 5.74
N ALA A 131 -4.32 -8.21 4.75
CA ALA A 131 -4.29 -9.67 4.71
C ALA A 131 -2.95 -10.27 5.13
N SER A 132 -2.00 -9.45 5.56
CA SER A 132 -0.70 -9.92 6.06
C SER A 132 -0.89 -10.81 7.29
N GLY A 133 -0.43 -12.05 7.21
CA GLY A 133 -0.62 -13.05 8.26
C GLY A 133 -2.09 -13.39 8.57
N TYR A 134 -3.03 -13.16 7.62
CA TYR A 134 -4.44 -13.55 7.74
C TYR A 134 -4.76 -14.66 6.73
N PRO A 135 -4.66 -15.95 7.12
CA PRO A 135 -4.74 -17.06 6.19
C PRO A 135 -6.08 -17.15 5.47
N ALA A 136 -6.03 -17.54 4.21
CA ALA A 136 -7.21 -17.65 3.32
C ALA A 136 -8.06 -16.37 3.29
N GLY A 137 -7.46 -15.23 3.60
CA GLY A 137 -8.08 -13.91 3.61
C GLY A 137 -8.29 -13.34 2.21
N THR A 138 -8.24 -12.01 2.14
CA THR A 138 -8.37 -11.24 0.90
C THR A 138 -7.06 -11.21 0.13
N THR A 139 -7.15 -11.06 -1.19
CA THR A 139 -6.02 -10.72 -2.04
C THR A 139 -5.71 -9.22 -1.96
N CYS A 140 -4.51 -8.81 -2.39
CA CYS A 140 -4.14 -7.40 -2.48
C CYS A 140 -5.12 -6.56 -3.31
N ASP A 141 -5.66 -7.12 -4.41
CA ASP A 141 -6.63 -6.43 -5.24
C ASP A 141 -7.95 -6.17 -4.51
N GLU A 142 -8.40 -7.14 -3.71
CA GLU A 142 -9.60 -7.04 -2.90
C GLU A 142 -9.41 -6.02 -1.78
N ASP A 143 -8.25 -6.03 -1.10
CA ASP A 143 -7.93 -5.09 -0.03
C ASP A 143 -7.78 -3.67 -0.56
N PHE A 144 -6.99 -3.46 -1.62
CA PHE A 144 -6.81 -2.15 -2.23
C PHE A 144 -8.14 -1.55 -2.68
N SER A 145 -8.98 -2.38 -3.33
CA SER A 145 -10.30 -1.93 -3.76
C SER A 145 -11.20 -1.59 -2.56
N TRP A 146 -11.14 -2.37 -1.48
CA TRP A 146 -11.94 -2.11 -0.28
C TRP A 146 -11.47 -0.86 0.45
N PHE A 147 -10.15 -0.60 0.51
CA PHE A 147 -9.60 0.61 1.12
C PHE A 147 -10.07 1.88 0.43
N TYR A 148 -10.00 1.93 -0.91
CA TYR A 148 -10.23 3.16 -1.67
C TYR A 148 -11.65 3.30 -2.23
N LEU A 149 -12.40 2.21 -2.40
CA LEU A 149 -13.74 2.19 -3.00
C LEU A 149 -14.83 1.63 -2.06
N GLY A 150 -14.43 1.09 -0.93
CA GLY A 150 -15.28 0.64 0.16
C GLY A 150 -15.03 1.47 1.43
N ASP A 151 -15.30 0.87 2.59
CA ASP A 151 -15.21 1.54 3.88
C ASP A 151 -13.87 1.30 4.61
N GLY A 152 -12.86 0.75 3.92
CA GLY A 152 -11.58 0.35 4.51
C GLY A 152 -10.81 1.49 5.16
N MET A 153 -10.76 2.68 4.52
CA MET A 153 -10.11 3.87 5.09
C MET A 153 -10.80 4.39 6.33
N ASP A 154 -12.13 4.34 6.37
CA ASP A 154 -12.93 4.79 7.53
C ASP A 154 -12.67 3.86 8.73
N TYR A 155 -12.70 2.54 8.51
CA TYR A 155 -12.36 1.57 9.54
C TYR A 155 -10.89 1.67 9.99
N ALA A 156 -9.95 1.89 9.08
CA ALA A 156 -8.57 2.12 9.45
C ALA A 156 -8.42 3.38 10.32
N SER A 157 -9.11 4.47 9.98
CA SER A 157 -9.13 5.69 10.79
C SER A 157 -9.72 5.46 12.18
N GLN A 158 -10.75 4.60 12.30
CA GLN A 158 -11.35 4.24 13.59
C GLN A 158 -10.42 3.37 14.44
N VAL A 159 -9.81 2.33 13.85
CA VAL A 159 -8.90 1.41 14.58
C VAL A 159 -7.66 2.14 15.10
N PHE A 160 -7.16 3.13 14.36
CA PHE A 160 -5.97 3.91 14.72
C PHE A 160 -6.29 5.30 15.30
N GLU A 161 -7.53 5.52 15.78
CA GLU A 161 -7.98 6.84 16.24
C GLU A 161 -7.04 7.48 17.26
N ASP A 162 -6.52 6.72 18.21
CA ASP A 162 -5.63 7.21 19.27
C ASP A 162 -4.15 7.32 18.85
N TYR A 163 -3.77 6.76 17.69
CA TYR A 163 -2.36 6.61 17.31
C TYR A 163 -1.91 7.49 16.15
N GLY A 164 -2.81 7.86 15.27
CA GLY A 164 -2.47 8.68 14.10
C GLY A 164 -3.61 8.73 13.10
N LEU A 165 -3.34 9.27 11.92
CA LEU A 165 -4.25 9.27 10.78
C LEU A 165 -3.72 8.31 9.72
N VAL A 166 -4.51 7.32 9.34
CA VAL A 166 -4.20 6.47 8.18
C VAL A 166 -4.55 7.24 6.91
N ILE A 167 -3.57 7.42 6.04
CA ILE A 167 -3.72 8.23 4.80
C ILE A 167 -3.61 7.41 3.52
N GLY A 168 -3.33 6.12 3.64
CA GLY A 168 -3.24 5.20 2.53
C GLY A 168 -2.77 3.82 2.91
N CYS A 169 -2.72 2.94 1.93
CA CYS A 169 -2.19 1.60 2.09
C CYS A 169 -1.19 1.26 0.98
N LEU A 170 -0.27 0.35 1.29
CA LEU A 170 0.67 -0.25 0.35
C LEU A 170 0.36 -1.75 0.21
N PRO A 171 -0.12 -2.19 -0.96
CA PRO A 171 -0.28 -3.61 -1.25
C PRO A 171 1.05 -4.21 -1.76
N GLU A 172 1.49 -5.30 -1.14
CA GLU A 172 2.78 -5.97 -1.45
C GLU A 172 2.66 -7.34 -2.13
N GLY A 173 1.47 -7.79 -2.45
CA GLY A 173 1.25 -9.06 -3.13
C GLY A 173 1.07 -10.25 -2.19
N GLN A 174 1.04 -11.46 -2.78
CA GLN A 174 1.00 -12.70 -2.05
C GLN A 174 2.39 -13.07 -1.56
N GLU A 175 2.49 -13.52 -0.32
CA GLU A 175 3.76 -13.95 0.25
C GLU A 175 4.16 -15.37 -0.21
N VAL A 176 5.45 -15.69 -0.06
CA VAL A 176 5.95 -17.08 -0.08
C VAL A 176 5.46 -17.77 1.18
N PHE A 177 4.92 -19.00 1.06
CA PHE A 177 4.33 -19.70 2.20
C PHE A 177 5.32 -19.88 3.38
N CYS A 178 6.51 -20.34 3.07
CA CYS A 178 7.64 -20.35 4.00
C CYS A 178 8.95 -20.67 3.29
N TYR A 179 10.05 -20.33 3.96
CA TYR A 179 11.38 -20.89 3.72
C TYR A 179 11.72 -21.86 4.85
N SER A 180 12.36 -23.00 4.54
CA SER A 180 12.63 -24.07 5.51
C SER A 180 13.74 -25.01 5.04
N HIS A 181 14.25 -25.89 5.93
CA HIS A 181 15.21 -26.95 5.58
C HIS A 181 14.55 -28.27 5.16
N LYS A 182 13.21 -28.37 5.21
CA LYS A 182 12.43 -29.52 4.76
C LYS A 182 11.10 -29.04 4.19
N PRO A 183 10.46 -29.80 3.28
CA PRO A 183 9.13 -29.40 2.81
C PRO A 183 8.12 -29.45 3.96
N LEU A 184 7.30 -28.40 4.07
CA LEU A 184 6.24 -28.24 5.08
C LEU A 184 4.88 -28.19 4.38
N ALA A 185 4.59 -29.25 3.60
CA ALA A 185 3.47 -29.29 2.67
C ALA A 185 2.13 -29.72 3.29
N THR A 186 2.18 -30.39 4.45
CA THR A 186 1.01 -30.96 5.15
C THR A 186 0.95 -30.51 6.60
N ALA A 187 -0.20 -30.65 7.24
CA ALA A 187 -0.37 -30.32 8.66
C ALA A 187 0.63 -31.05 9.58
N ALA A 188 0.91 -32.32 9.28
CA ALA A 188 1.81 -33.16 10.08
C ALA A 188 3.27 -32.70 10.06
N ASP A 189 3.69 -31.97 9.02
CA ASP A 189 5.07 -31.50 8.88
C ASP A 189 5.44 -30.38 9.89
N TRP A 190 4.43 -29.75 10.49
CA TRP A 190 4.58 -28.57 11.36
C TRP A 190 4.81 -28.90 12.83
N ASP A 191 4.53 -30.14 13.26
CA ASP A 191 4.74 -30.52 14.65
C ASP A 191 6.19 -30.30 15.11
N GLY A 192 6.35 -29.46 16.15
CA GLY A 192 7.66 -29.10 16.72
C GLY A 192 8.49 -28.10 15.89
N VAL A 193 8.01 -27.61 14.74
CA VAL A 193 8.71 -26.60 13.93
C VAL A 193 8.74 -25.25 14.64
N LYS A 194 9.89 -24.62 14.75
CA LYS A 194 10.06 -23.25 15.25
C LYS A 194 9.90 -22.29 14.09
N MET A 195 8.73 -21.68 14.00
CA MET A 195 8.36 -20.77 12.91
C MET A 195 8.43 -19.31 13.34
N ARG A 196 9.10 -18.48 12.54
CA ARG A 196 8.92 -17.02 12.64
C ARG A 196 7.74 -16.61 11.77
N THR A 197 6.73 -16.03 12.40
CA THR A 197 5.60 -15.43 11.70
C THR A 197 4.88 -14.38 12.56
N ILE A 198 3.86 -13.75 11.98
CA ILE A 198 3.04 -12.69 12.59
C ILE A 198 1.55 -12.94 12.35
N GLY A 199 0.72 -12.10 12.96
CA GLY A 199 -0.72 -12.04 12.71
C GLY A 199 -1.47 -13.29 13.17
N LEU A 200 -2.62 -13.53 12.54
CA LEU A 200 -3.50 -14.68 12.84
C LEU A 200 -2.84 -16.01 12.46
N TRP A 201 -1.92 -16.00 11.49
CA TRP A 201 -1.18 -17.20 11.09
C TRP A 201 -0.42 -17.83 12.27
N ALA A 202 0.10 -17.01 13.18
CA ALA A 202 0.75 -17.51 14.39
C ALA A 202 -0.19 -18.41 15.24
N GLU A 203 -1.42 -17.99 15.43
CA GLU A 203 -2.42 -18.74 16.20
C GLU A 203 -2.87 -20.00 15.44
N VAL A 204 -3.16 -19.87 14.15
CA VAL A 204 -3.55 -21.01 13.29
C VAL A 204 -2.46 -22.06 13.27
N LEU A 205 -1.20 -21.64 13.08
CA LEU A 205 -0.07 -22.53 12.99
C LEU A 205 0.21 -23.29 14.30
N GLY A 206 -0.01 -22.60 15.43
CA GLY A 206 0.05 -23.22 16.76
C GLY A 206 -0.91 -24.39 16.92
N THR A 207 -2.05 -24.42 16.22
CA THR A 207 -3.01 -25.56 16.25
C THR A 207 -2.48 -26.79 15.53
N PHE A 208 -1.42 -26.67 14.73
CA PHE A 208 -0.73 -27.77 14.07
C PHE A 208 0.57 -28.21 14.77
N GLY A 209 0.80 -27.69 16.00
CA GLY A 209 1.95 -28.09 16.83
C GLY A 209 3.24 -27.27 16.60
N ALA A 210 3.22 -26.24 15.78
CA ALA A 210 4.38 -25.37 15.60
C ALA A 210 4.60 -24.48 16.84
N SER A 211 5.88 -24.17 17.10
CA SER A 211 6.29 -23.16 18.08
C SER A 211 6.57 -21.84 17.35
N VAL A 212 5.80 -20.79 17.67
CA VAL A 212 5.86 -19.53 16.93
C VAL A 212 6.61 -18.46 17.71
N VAL A 213 7.44 -17.70 17.00
CA VAL A 213 8.14 -16.50 17.51
C VAL A 213 7.94 -15.34 16.55
N THR A 214 7.85 -14.13 17.10
CA THR A 214 7.80 -12.89 16.32
C THR A 214 9.10 -12.12 16.49
N ILE A 215 9.82 -11.91 15.40
CA ILE A 215 11.05 -11.10 15.33
C ILE A 215 10.95 -10.17 14.13
N SER A 216 11.67 -9.04 14.20
CA SER A 216 11.67 -8.05 13.11
C SER A 216 12.23 -8.64 11.81
N GLY A 217 11.76 -8.10 10.65
CA GLY A 217 12.20 -8.57 9.33
C GLY A 217 13.71 -8.51 9.12
N GLY A 218 14.40 -7.51 9.69
CA GLY A 218 15.84 -7.37 9.61
C GLY A 218 16.63 -8.42 10.37
N GLU A 219 16.00 -9.15 11.30
CA GLU A 219 16.65 -10.19 12.13
C GLU A 219 16.43 -11.62 11.61
N VAL A 220 15.52 -11.78 10.61
CA VAL A 220 15.10 -13.10 10.10
C VAL A 220 16.29 -13.88 9.55
N TYR A 221 17.08 -13.28 8.64
CA TYR A 221 18.23 -13.94 8.02
C TYR A 221 19.19 -14.53 9.08
N GLN A 222 19.62 -13.69 10.02
CA GLN A 222 20.58 -14.13 11.04
C GLN A 222 20.01 -15.17 11.99
N SER A 223 18.72 -15.09 12.32
CA SER A 223 18.03 -16.05 13.19
C SER A 223 17.92 -17.42 12.53
N ALA A 224 17.59 -17.44 11.24
CA ALA A 224 17.53 -18.64 10.43
C ALA A 224 18.93 -19.27 10.24
N GLU A 225 19.92 -18.47 9.83
CA GLU A 225 21.30 -18.91 9.64
C GLU A 225 21.91 -19.55 10.92
N LYS A 226 21.55 -19.02 12.09
CA LYS A 226 22.00 -19.56 13.38
C LYS A 226 21.16 -20.72 13.90
N GLY A 227 20.10 -21.13 13.19
CA GLY A 227 19.21 -22.19 13.63
C GLY A 227 18.35 -21.84 14.85
N VAL A 228 18.12 -20.55 15.11
CA VAL A 228 17.18 -20.08 16.17
C VAL A 228 15.75 -20.38 15.76
N ILE A 229 15.46 -20.31 14.45
CA ILE A 229 14.21 -20.66 13.83
C ILE A 229 14.44 -21.70 12.73
N ASP A 230 13.49 -22.63 12.55
CA ASP A 230 13.54 -23.71 11.56
C ASP A 230 12.88 -23.30 10.23
N ALA A 231 11.95 -22.35 10.30
CA ALA A 231 11.21 -21.84 9.16
C ALA A 231 10.76 -20.39 9.39
N PHE A 232 10.50 -19.68 8.31
CA PHE A 232 9.96 -18.31 8.34
C PHE A 232 9.21 -17.98 7.04
N GLU A 233 8.31 -17.03 7.10
CA GLU A 233 7.74 -16.28 5.98
C GLU A 233 8.29 -14.85 5.98
N TYR A 234 8.08 -14.10 4.88
CA TYR A 234 8.54 -12.72 4.82
C TYR A 234 7.67 -11.87 3.89
N ALA A 235 7.76 -12.07 2.57
CA ALA A 235 7.04 -11.37 1.52
C ALA A 235 6.96 -12.24 0.26
N GLY A 236 6.63 -11.62 -0.89
CA GLY A 236 6.62 -12.29 -2.19
C GLY A 236 8.02 -12.56 -2.76
N PRO A 237 8.12 -13.37 -3.83
CA PRO A 237 9.40 -13.80 -4.41
C PRO A 237 10.34 -12.66 -4.77
N THR A 238 9.81 -11.57 -5.36
CA THR A 238 10.58 -10.40 -5.79
C THR A 238 11.22 -9.66 -4.62
N VAL A 239 10.46 -9.51 -3.53
CA VAL A 239 10.94 -8.82 -2.32
C VAL A 239 11.96 -9.66 -1.58
N ASN A 240 11.76 -10.98 -1.57
CA ASN A 240 12.60 -11.92 -0.83
C ASN A 240 13.93 -12.25 -1.52
N TRP A 241 13.99 -12.22 -2.85
CA TRP A 241 15.21 -12.58 -3.58
C TRP A 241 16.46 -11.80 -3.13
N PRO A 242 16.45 -10.45 -3.07
CA PRO A 242 17.61 -9.69 -2.64
C PRO A 242 17.94 -9.85 -1.15
N MET A 243 17.04 -10.44 -0.36
CA MET A 243 17.28 -10.73 1.05
C MET A 243 18.17 -11.97 1.28
N GLY A 244 18.46 -12.74 0.22
CA GLY A 244 19.36 -13.89 0.27
C GLY A 244 18.81 -15.14 0.99
N PHE A 245 17.50 -15.23 1.20
CA PHE A 245 16.90 -16.35 1.95
C PHE A 245 17.14 -17.71 1.30
N HIS A 246 17.28 -17.74 -0.03
CA HIS A 246 17.65 -18.92 -0.80
C HIS A 246 19.09 -19.44 -0.54
N GLU A 247 19.95 -18.62 0.06
CA GLU A 247 21.32 -19.00 0.41
C GLU A 247 21.38 -19.81 1.72
N ILE A 248 20.38 -19.63 2.60
CA ILE A 248 20.36 -20.20 3.95
C ILE A 248 19.22 -21.22 4.16
N MET A 249 18.29 -21.36 3.21
CA MET A 249 17.17 -22.29 3.28
C MET A 249 17.07 -23.10 1.99
N ASP A 250 16.87 -24.41 2.13
CA ASP A 250 16.86 -25.37 1.01
C ASP A 250 15.52 -25.39 0.25
N TYR A 251 14.43 -25.03 0.93
CA TYR A 251 13.06 -25.15 0.42
C TYR A 251 12.31 -23.83 0.48
N MET A 252 11.44 -23.63 -0.52
CA MET A 252 10.48 -22.55 -0.60
C MET A 252 9.08 -23.11 -0.86
N GLY A 253 8.11 -22.76 -0.03
CA GLY A 253 6.72 -23.23 -0.13
C GLY A 253 5.83 -22.27 -0.91
N LEU A 254 4.90 -22.80 -1.71
CA LEU A 254 3.85 -22.09 -2.45
C LEU A 254 2.53 -22.89 -2.42
N PRO A 255 1.36 -22.25 -2.62
CA PRO A 255 1.13 -20.81 -2.57
C PRO A 255 1.12 -20.27 -1.13
N GLY A 256 1.30 -18.96 -0.96
CA GLY A 256 1.26 -18.29 0.34
C GLY A 256 -0.15 -18.11 0.89
N ILE A 257 -0.84 -19.20 1.17
CA ILE A 257 -2.21 -19.21 1.69
C ILE A 257 -2.32 -18.50 3.06
N HIS A 258 -1.24 -18.41 3.81
CA HIS A 258 -1.19 -17.73 5.11
C HIS A 258 -1.30 -16.21 4.95
N SER A 259 -0.89 -15.65 3.81
CA SER A 259 -0.93 -14.22 3.48
C SER A 259 -1.20 -14.06 1.97
N PRO A 260 -2.49 -14.22 1.54
CA PRO A 260 -2.84 -14.16 0.12
C PRO A 260 -2.67 -12.75 -0.47
N GLY A 261 -2.56 -11.72 0.39
CA GLY A 261 -2.31 -10.36 0.02
C GLY A 261 -1.78 -9.57 1.22
N ALA A 262 -0.49 -9.28 1.24
CA ALA A 262 0.08 -8.38 2.23
C ALA A 262 -0.32 -6.94 1.88
N THR A 263 -1.07 -6.29 2.77
CA THR A 263 -1.45 -4.87 2.63
C THR A 263 -1.13 -4.16 3.93
N HIS A 264 -0.26 -3.17 3.84
CA HIS A 264 0.25 -2.39 4.97
C HIS A 264 -0.36 -1.00 4.99
N THR A 265 -0.40 -0.35 6.16
CA THR A 265 -0.91 1.02 6.28
C THR A 265 0.21 2.05 6.32
N ILE A 266 -0.11 3.24 5.80
CA ILE A 266 0.71 4.44 5.94
C ILE A 266 -0.03 5.40 6.86
N LYS A 267 0.62 5.74 7.98
CA LYS A 267 0.08 6.58 9.03
C LYS A 267 0.89 7.87 9.20
N VAL A 268 0.22 8.94 9.57
CA VAL A 268 0.84 10.25 9.86
C VAL A 268 0.46 10.77 11.22
N ASN A 269 1.35 11.51 11.85
CA ASN A 269 1.07 12.26 13.06
C ASN A 269 -0.03 13.30 12.79
N ARG A 270 -1.04 13.39 13.67
CA ARG A 270 -2.19 14.29 13.48
C ARG A 270 -1.80 15.77 13.47
N GLN A 271 -0.80 16.17 14.27
CA GLN A 271 -0.33 17.55 14.31
C GLN A 271 0.46 17.89 13.04
N SER A 272 1.37 17.03 12.61
CA SER A 272 2.12 17.18 11.35
C SER A 272 1.16 17.27 10.16
N TRP A 273 0.13 16.43 10.13
CA TRP A 273 -0.92 16.49 9.12
C TRP A 273 -1.71 17.78 9.13
N SER A 274 -2.17 18.25 10.31
CA SER A 274 -2.95 19.48 10.42
C SER A 274 -2.16 20.75 10.07
N ASN A 275 -0.83 20.70 10.23
CA ASN A 275 0.05 21.79 9.84
C ASN A 275 0.36 21.81 8.34
N LEU A 276 0.14 20.68 7.65
CA LEU A 276 0.43 20.56 6.21
C LEU A 276 -0.67 21.24 5.40
N PRO A 277 -0.35 22.14 4.45
CA PRO A 277 -1.33 22.75 3.55
C PRO A 277 -2.13 21.70 2.75
N ALA A 278 -3.39 21.97 2.48
CA ALA A 278 -4.32 21.01 1.87
C ALA A 278 -3.86 20.50 0.48
N ASP A 279 -3.16 21.32 -0.30
CA ASP A 279 -2.57 20.92 -1.57
C ASP A 279 -1.44 19.90 -1.39
N LEU A 280 -0.62 20.03 -0.34
CA LEU A 280 0.44 19.08 -0.01
C LEU A 280 -0.13 17.79 0.58
N GLN A 281 -1.19 17.85 1.39
CA GLN A 281 -1.94 16.69 1.85
C GLN A 281 -2.47 15.89 0.65
N GLN A 282 -3.09 16.56 -0.32
CA GLN A 282 -3.62 15.92 -1.51
C GLN A 282 -2.51 15.30 -2.38
N ILE A 283 -1.38 15.98 -2.56
CA ILE A 283 -0.21 15.44 -3.26
C ILE A 283 0.25 14.14 -2.62
N LEU A 284 0.39 14.11 -1.29
CA LEU A 284 0.86 12.93 -0.56
C LEU A 284 -0.10 11.73 -0.72
N VAL A 285 -1.40 11.96 -0.54
CA VAL A 285 -2.42 10.90 -0.69
C VAL A 285 -2.43 10.33 -2.11
N VAL A 286 -2.44 11.20 -3.14
CA VAL A 286 -2.45 10.78 -4.54
C VAL A 286 -1.16 10.05 -4.91
N ALA A 287 -0.02 10.50 -4.41
CA ALA A 287 1.28 9.86 -4.66
C ALA A 287 1.32 8.45 -4.05
N ILE A 288 0.82 8.27 -2.83
CA ILE A 288 0.73 6.95 -2.17
C ILE A 288 -0.17 6.01 -2.97
N GLU A 289 -1.37 6.43 -3.33
CA GLU A 289 -2.33 5.60 -4.07
C GLU A 289 -1.80 5.21 -5.45
N SER A 290 -1.29 6.19 -6.21
CA SER A 290 -0.77 5.99 -7.56
C SER A 290 0.44 5.05 -7.55
N LEU A 291 1.43 5.33 -6.71
CA LEU A 291 2.65 4.54 -6.62
C LEU A 291 2.39 3.16 -6.01
N GLY A 292 1.46 3.05 -5.05
CA GLY A 292 1.03 1.77 -4.48
C GLY A 292 0.43 0.85 -5.54
N ASN A 293 -0.41 1.39 -6.43
CA ASN A 293 -0.96 0.63 -7.55
C ASN A 293 0.11 0.23 -8.59
N GLU A 294 1.04 1.12 -8.91
CA GLU A 294 2.18 0.81 -9.79
C GLU A 294 3.05 -0.30 -9.18
N PHE A 295 3.41 -0.17 -7.92
CA PHE A 295 4.26 -1.14 -7.20
C PHE A 295 3.60 -2.54 -7.18
N ARG A 296 2.34 -2.62 -6.77
CA ARG A 296 1.56 -3.87 -6.78
C ARG A 296 1.55 -4.54 -8.16
N THR A 297 1.29 -3.75 -9.22
CA THR A 297 1.24 -4.27 -10.58
C THR A 297 2.61 -4.77 -11.03
N SER A 298 3.69 -4.08 -10.64
CA SER A 298 5.05 -4.49 -10.95
C SER A 298 5.43 -5.81 -10.28
N LEU A 299 4.96 -6.05 -9.05
CA LEU A 299 5.23 -7.31 -8.34
C LEU A 299 4.63 -8.51 -9.06
N LEU A 300 3.42 -8.41 -9.64
CA LEU A 300 2.82 -9.52 -10.40
C LEU A 300 3.68 -10.02 -11.55
N ILE A 301 4.39 -9.09 -12.23
CA ILE A 301 5.29 -9.41 -13.33
C ILE A 301 6.63 -9.92 -12.79
N ASN A 302 7.19 -9.21 -11.83
CA ASN A 302 8.52 -9.49 -11.30
C ASN A 302 8.57 -10.77 -10.47
N ASP A 303 7.48 -11.15 -9.79
CA ASP A 303 7.42 -12.42 -9.03
C ASP A 303 7.61 -13.62 -9.94
N SER A 304 7.04 -13.59 -11.16
CA SER A 304 7.26 -14.66 -12.14
C SER A 304 8.73 -14.79 -12.53
N ALA A 305 9.41 -13.65 -12.79
CA ALA A 305 10.83 -13.64 -13.11
C ALA A 305 11.70 -14.06 -11.91
N SER A 306 11.33 -13.64 -10.70
CA SER A 306 12.06 -14.01 -9.48
C SER A 306 11.93 -15.52 -9.18
N LEU A 307 10.78 -16.13 -9.44
CA LEU A 307 10.61 -17.59 -9.32
C LEU A 307 11.57 -18.38 -10.23
N GLU A 308 11.88 -17.88 -11.44
CA GLU A 308 12.90 -18.51 -12.30
C GLU A 308 14.30 -18.37 -11.67
N LEU A 309 14.63 -17.22 -11.04
CA LEU A 309 15.90 -17.09 -10.31
C LEU A 309 16.05 -18.13 -9.19
N TYR A 310 14.98 -18.39 -8.41
CA TYR A 310 14.98 -19.45 -7.40
C TYR A 310 15.19 -20.83 -8.00
N ARG A 311 14.56 -21.14 -9.15
CA ARG A 311 14.75 -22.42 -9.88
C ARG A 311 16.18 -22.57 -10.40
N ASP A 312 16.72 -21.52 -11.01
CA ASP A 312 18.08 -21.52 -11.56
C ASP A 312 19.14 -21.63 -10.45
N TYR A 313 18.89 -21.07 -9.28
CA TYR A 313 19.73 -21.24 -8.09
C TYR A 313 19.71 -22.65 -7.55
N GLY A 314 18.64 -23.40 -7.78
CA GLY A 314 18.44 -24.77 -7.29
C GLY A 314 17.62 -24.85 -6.00
N THR A 315 16.87 -23.82 -5.62
CA THR A 315 15.93 -23.86 -4.50
C THR A 315 14.84 -24.91 -4.75
N ASN A 316 14.59 -25.77 -3.77
CA ASN A 316 13.54 -26.78 -3.89
C ASN A 316 12.16 -26.15 -3.61
N ILE A 317 11.37 -25.94 -4.67
CA ILE A 317 10.02 -25.40 -4.53
C ILE A 317 9.05 -26.53 -4.24
N PHE A 318 8.31 -26.46 -3.13
CA PHE A 318 7.23 -27.39 -2.81
C PHE A 318 5.87 -26.68 -2.81
N TYR A 319 4.80 -27.47 -2.97
CA TYR A 319 3.44 -26.95 -2.95
C TYR A 319 2.68 -27.44 -1.72
N VAL A 320 2.02 -26.52 -1.03
CA VAL A 320 1.12 -26.83 0.08
C VAL A 320 -0.05 -27.64 -0.44
N SER A 321 -0.31 -28.79 0.18
CA SER A 321 -1.37 -29.69 -0.29
C SER A 321 -2.76 -29.04 -0.18
N ASP A 322 -3.67 -29.40 -1.08
CA ASP A 322 -5.04 -28.88 -1.09
C ASP A 322 -5.77 -29.18 0.23
N ASP A 323 -5.57 -30.40 0.79
CA ASP A 323 -6.15 -30.78 2.08
C ASP A 323 -5.65 -29.88 3.21
N PHE A 324 -4.35 -29.54 3.21
CA PHE A 324 -3.79 -28.65 4.22
C PHE A 324 -4.27 -27.21 4.04
N GLN A 325 -4.36 -26.72 2.80
CA GLN A 325 -4.96 -25.40 2.54
C GLN A 325 -6.41 -25.34 3.03
N ALA A 326 -7.21 -26.38 2.83
CA ALA A 326 -8.58 -26.45 3.32
C ALA A 326 -8.64 -26.47 4.86
N GLU A 327 -7.73 -27.17 5.53
CA GLU A 327 -7.66 -27.19 7.00
C GLU A 327 -7.21 -25.82 7.56
N ILE A 328 -6.24 -25.15 6.94
CA ILE A 328 -5.84 -23.77 7.27
C ILE A 328 -7.06 -22.82 7.18
N ALA A 329 -7.77 -22.84 6.05
CA ALA A 329 -8.94 -21.99 5.85
C ALA A 329 -10.05 -22.24 6.90
N LYS A 330 -10.26 -23.50 7.25
CA LYS A 330 -11.21 -23.90 8.28
C LYS A 330 -10.82 -23.36 9.66
N ARG A 331 -9.57 -23.57 10.10
CA ARG A 331 -9.05 -23.05 11.38
C ARG A 331 -9.11 -21.54 11.46
N THR A 332 -8.69 -20.87 10.40
CA THR A 332 -8.78 -19.42 10.29
C THR A 332 -10.21 -18.94 10.51
N LYS A 333 -11.18 -19.57 9.83
CA LYS A 333 -12.59 -19.21 9.95
C LYS A 333 -13.12 -19.43 11.38
N GLU A 334 -12.75 -20.53 12.04
CA GLU A 334 -13.15 -20.83 13.42
C GLU A 334 -12.66 -19.73 14.38
N ILE A 335 -11.37 -19.33 14.29
CA ILE A 335 -10.81 -18.27 15.13
C ILE A 335 -11.43 -16.91 14.80
N THR A 336 -11.61 -16.60 13.51
CA THR A 336 -12.26 -15.35 13.06
C THR A 336 -13.67 -15.21 13.67
N LEU A 337 -14.46 -16.28 13.69
CA LEU A 337 -15.80 -16.25 14.25
C LEU A 337 -15.79 -16.10 15.80
N GLN A 338 -14.76 -16.59 16.47
CA GLN A 338 -14.58 -16.33 17.91
C GLN A 338 -14.27 -14.84 18.15
N TYR A 339 -13.36 -14.25 17.36
CA TYR A 339 -13.07 -12.82 17.47
C TYR A 339 -14.29 -11.95 17.17
N ALA A 340 -15.07 -12.31 16.15
CA ALA A 340 -16.30 -11.60 15.82
C ALA A 340 -17.37 -11.71 16.91
N ALA A 341 -17.39 -12.80 17.69
CA ALA A 341 -18.31 -12.96 18.82
C ALA A 341 -17.89 -12.13 20.05
N ASP A 342 -16.57 -11.93 20.22
CA ASP A 342 -16.01 -11.26 21.41
C ASP A 342 -15.84 -9.75 21.22
N ASP A 343 -15.69 -9.27 19.96
CA ASP A 343 -15.41 -7.86 19.62
C ASP A 343 -16.43 -7.33 18.59
N PRO A 344 -17.32 -6.40 18.99
CA PRO A 344 -18.31 -5.81 18.09
C PRO A 344 -17.71 -5.07 16.90
N LEU A 345 -16.58 -4.36 17.08
CA LEU A 345 -15.92 -3.64 16.00
C LEU A 345 -15.30 -4.62 14.99
N PHE A 346 -14.64 -5.68 15.49
CA PHE A 346 -14.14 -6.74 14.64
C PHE A 346 -15.26 -7.35 13.78
N ASN A 347 -16.41 -7.68 14.42
CA ASN A 347 -17.57 -8.24 13.70
C ASN A 347 -18.11 -7.28 12.63
N GLU A 348 -18.22 -5.99 12.94
CA GLU A 348 -18.69 -4.98 12.00
C GLU A 348 -17.79 -4.91 10.77
N ILE A 349 -16.47 -4.78 10.97
CA ILE A 349 -15.47 -4.75 9.88
C ILE A 349 -15.52 -6.06 9.08
N TRP A 350 -15.59 -7.22 9.76
CA TRP A 350 -15.66 -8.53 9.12
C TRP A 350 -16.86 -8.66 8.18
N GLU A 351 -18.07 -8.30 8.65
CA GLU A 351 -19.29 -8.39 7.86
C GLU A 351 -19.27 -7.39 6.69
N ASN A 352 -18.78 -6.17 6.91
CA ASN A 352 -18.61 -5.18 5.84
C ASN A 352 -17.64 -5.67 4.76
N LYS A 353 -16.44 -6.08 5.15
CA LYS A 353 -15.41 -6.57 4.22
C LYS A 353 -15.89 -7.80 3.45
N LYS A 354 -16.56 -8.73 4.12
CA LYS A 354 -17.16 -9.93 3.52
C LYS A 354 -18.20 -9.57 2.45
N ALA A 355 -19.07 -8.59 2.72
CA ALA A 355 -20.07 -8.12 1.77
C ALA A 355 -19.41 -7.46 0.55
N PHE A 356 -18.40 -6.62 0.76
CA PHE A 356 -17.62 -5.99 -0.30
C PHE A 356 -16.94 -7.03 -1.20
N VAL A 357 -16.20 -7.96 -0.61
CA VAL A 357 -15.47 -9.02 -1.33
C VAL A 357 -16.42 -9.90 -2.14
N LYS A 358 -17.60 -10.21 -1.60
CA LYS A 358 -18.64 -10.94 -2.36
C LYS A 358 -19.06 -10.18 -3.62
N THR A 359 -19.25 -8.87 -3.52
CA THR A 359 -19.60 -8.00 -4.66
C THR A 359 -18.46 -7.94 -5.67
N TYR A 360 -17.23 -7.73 -5.20
CA TYR A 360 -16.03 -7.69 -6.03
C TYR A 360 -15.85 -8.99 -6.83
N LYS A 361 -15.89 -10.15 -6.15
CA LYS A 361 -15.77 -11.47 -6.79
C LYS A 361 -16.89 -11.74 -7.81
N GLY A 362 -18.10 -11.31 -7.51
CA GLY A 362 -19.24 -11.42 -8.43
C GLY A 362 -19.00 -10.66 -9.74
N GLY A 363 -18.52 -9.42 -9.64
CA GLY A 363 -18.15 -8.62 -10.82
C GLY A 363 -17.00 -9.23 -11.61
N LYS A 364 -15.92 -9.63 -10.93
CA LYS A 364 -14.74 -10.26 -11.56
C LYS A 364 -15.12 -11.54 -12.30
N THR A 365 -15.91 -12.42 -11.67
CA THR A 365 -16.35 -13.67 -12.28
C THR A 365 -17.21 -13.42 -13.52
N ALA A 366 -18.13 -12.44 -13.46
CA ALA A 366 -19.03 -12.13 -14.57
C ALA A 366 -18.30 -11.53 -15.79
N THR A 367 -17.14 -10.91 -15.58
CA THR A 367 -16.38 -10.25 -16.66
C THR A 367 -15.14 -11.01 -17.11
N THR A 368 -14.78 -12.11 -16.44
CA THR A 368 -13.63 -12.94 -16.82
C THR A 368 -13.94 -13.69 -18.11
N LEU A 369 -13.05 -13.55 -19.09
CA LEU A 369 -13.14 -14.30 -20.35
C LEU A 369 -12.70 -15.76 -20.13
N ASN A 370 -13.41 -16.69 -20.78
CA ASN A 370 -13.05 -18.11 -20.73
C ASN A 370 -11.90 -18.48 -21.68
N TYR A 371 -11.60 -17.60 -22.64
CA TYR A 371 -10.57 -17.82 -23.66
C TYR A 371 -9.80 -16.52 -23.93
N SER A 372 -8.52 -16.64 -24.15
CA SER A 372 -7.64 -15.57 -24.59
C SER A 372 -6.88 -15.98 -25.85
N ILE A 373 -6.49 -15.04 -26.69
CA ILE A 373 -5.61 -15.31 -27.84
C ILE A 373 -4.14 -15.48 -27.42
N TYR A 374 -3.84 -15.25 -26.15
CA TYR A 374 -2.49 -15.35 -25.57
C TYR A 374 -2.30 -16.64 -24.74
N ASP A 375 -3.33 -17.48 -24.61
CA ASP A 375 -3.28 -18.81 -24.04
C ASP A 375 -2.87 -19.81 -25.14
#